data_f5dd0b6fd6a2d9c7d86579ae0cf07b76
#
_entry.id   f5dd0b6fd6a2d9c7d86579ae0cf07b76
#
_cell.length_a   1.000
_cell.length_b   1.000
_cell.length_c   1.000
_cell.angle_alpha   90.00
_cell.angle_beta   90.00
_cell.angle_gamma   90.00
#
_symmetry.space_group_name_H-M   'P 1'
#
loop_
_entity.id
_entity.type
_entity.pdbx_description
1 polymer ?
#
loop_
_entity_poly.entity_id
_entity_poly.type
_entity_poly.pdbx_seq_one_letter_code
_entity_poly.pdbx_strand_id
1 'polypeptide(L)'
;MNTSLTIRSADADDLDAILSLFDTARRFMAANGNPSQWVEGYPNADIVRADIAQGNCYVCTPADRPTIVGTFAFILGEEPTYRLIEQGHWHADRPYGTIHRMASDGHTHGIARATFDYCAAQTDYLRIDTHADNRPMLRAITRYGFCPCGVIYVRDGSPRLAFDLERPSAGRP
;
A
#
# COMPACT_ATOMS: atom_id res chain seq x y z
N MET A 1 9.47 19.92 -10.88
CA MET A 1 8.04 20.12 -11.19
C MET A 1 7.27 18.96 -10.57
N ASN A 2 6.23 19.27 -9.79
CA ASN A 2 5.41 18.21 -9.19
C ASN A 2 4.48 17.67 -10.29
N THR A 3 4.77 16.50 -10.83
CA THR A 3 3.90 15.87 -11.83
C THR A 3 2.59 15.48 -11.13
N SER A 4 1.48 16.00 -11.61
CA SER A 4 0.16 15.59 -11.12
C SER A 4 -0.05 14.12 -11.44
N LEU A 5 -0.47 13.33 -10.45
CA LEU A 5 -0.75 11.90 -10.59
C LEU A 5 -2.25 11.68 -10.63
N THR A 6 -2.69 10.85 -11.56
CA THR A 6 -4.05 10.32 -11.64
C THR A 6 -4.07 8.88 -11.14
N ILE A 7 -5.09 8.54 -10.35
CA ILE A 7 -5.30 7.17 -9.85
C ILE A 7 -6.61 6.66 -10.41
N ARG A 8 -6.59 5.43 -10.93
CA ARG A 8 -7.78 4.70 -11.40
C ARG A 8 -7.73 3.25 -10.97
N SER A 9 -8.87 2.59 -10.99
CA SER A 9 -8.92 1.13 -10.87
C SER A 9 -8.12 0.49 -12.01
N ALA A 10 -7.41 -0.57 -11.66
CA ALA A 10 -6.71 -1.40 -12.64
C ALA A 10 -7.67 -2.33 -13.37
N ASP A 11 -7.34 -2.66 -14.60
CA ASP A 11 -8.03 -3.68 -15.39
C ASP A 11 -7.06 -4.79 -15.84
N ALA A 12 -7.58 -5.77 -16.59
CA ALA A 12 -6.78 -6.93 -16.99
C ALA A 12 -5.59 -6.58 -17.91
N ASP A 13 -5.69 -5.50 -18.68
CA ASP A 13 -4.64 -5.06 -19.61
C ASP A 13 -3.47 -4.42 -18.85
N ASP A 14 -3.66 -4.01 -17.60
CA ASP A 14 -2.62 -3.44 -16.75
C ASP A 14 -1.71 -4.49 -16.09
N LEU A 15 -2.04 -5.78 -16.16
CA LEU A 15 -1.38 -6.86 -15.42
C LEU A 15 0.13 -6.86 -15.62
N ASP A 16 0.60 -6.82 -16.86
CA ASP A 16 2.03 -6.90 -17.17
C ASP A 16 2.80 -5.68 -16.64
N ALA A 17 2.21 -4.48 -16.72
CA ALA A 17 2.77 -3.27 -16.17
C ALA A 17 2.87 -3.33 -14.64
N ILE A 18 1.85 -3.83 -13.97
CA ILE A 18 1.83 -4.03 -12.51
C ILE A 18 2.91 -5.02 -12.07
N LEU A 19 3.02 -6.16 -12.75
CA LEU A 19 4.05 -7.16 -12.46
C LEU A 19 5.46 -6.60 -12.64
N SER A 20 5.69 -5.79 -13.68
CA SER A 20 6.97 -5.09 -13.90
C SER A 20 7.30 -4.12 -12.76
N LEU A 21 6.32 -3.40 -12.22
CA LEU A 21 6.50 -2.55 -11.04
C LEU A 21 6.87 -3.37 -9.80
N PHE A 22 6.25 -4.53 -9.59
CA PHE A 22 6.61 -5.42 -8.49
C PHE A 22 8.02 -5.98 -8.60
N ASP A 23 8.47 -6.33 -9.83
CA ASP A 23 9.86 -6.73 -10.07
C ASP A 23 10.84 -5.61 -9.74
N THR A 24 10.52 -4.39 -10.13
CA THR A 24 11.31 -3.20 -9.81
C THR A 24 11.37 -2.98 -8.30
N ALA A 25 10.24 -3.08 -7.61
CA ALA A 25 10.17 -2.93 -6.16
C ALA A 25 10.97 -4.02 -5.42
N ARG A 26 10.89 -5.29 -5.84
CA ARG A 26 11.68 -6.39 -5.25
C ARG A 26 13.18 -6.15 -5.39
N ARG A 27 13.65 -5.75 -6.59
CA ARG A 27 15.07 -5.41 -6.81
C ARG A 27 15.50 -4.24 -5.94
N PHE A 28 14.68 -3.21 -5.86
CA PHE A 28 14.96 -2.04 -5.01
C PHE A 28 15.06 -2.42 -3.54
N MET A 29 14.10 -3.19 -3.02
CA MET A 29 14.10 -3.66 -1.62
C MET A 29 15.35 -4.50 -1.32
N ALA A 30 15.68 -5.46 -2.16
CA ALA A 30 16.87 -6.30 -1.99
C ALA A 30 18.17 -5.46 -1.97
N ALA A 31 18.30 -4.50 -2.86
CA ALA A 31 19.47 -3.60 -2.94
C ALA A 31 19.57 -2.61 -1.76
N ASN A 32 18.47 -2.36 -1.05
CA ASN A 32 18.40 -1.39 0.05
C ASN A 32 18.19 -2.02 1.44
N GLY A 33 18.61 -3.28 1.62
CA GLY A 33 18.64 -3.94 2.92
C GLY A 33 17.31 -4.53 3.38
N ASN A 34 16.34 -4.71 2.48
CA ASN A 34 15.03 -5.31 2.75
C ASN A 34 14.72 -6.48 1.79
N PRO A 35 15.53 -7.55 1.78
CA PRO A 35 15.33 -8.67 0.85
C PRO A 35 14.18 -9.59 1.25
N SER A 36 13.67 -9.49 2.48
CA SER A 36 12.78 -10.47 3.09
C SER A 36 11.31 -10.08 3.09
N GLN A 37 10.95 -8.86 2.66
CA GLN A 37 9.55 -8.43 2.70
C GLN A 37 8.70 -9.13 1.64
N TRP A 38 9.21 -9.25 0.41
CA TRP A 38 8.53 -9.89 -0.71
C TRP A 38 9.40 -11.02 -1.27
N VAL A 39 9.12 -12.23 -0.83
CA VAL A 39 9.86 -13.45 -1.17
C VAL A 39 9.02 -14.36 -2.06
N GLU A 40 9.65 -15.36 -2.68
CA GLU A 40 8.99 -16.42 -3.47
C GLU A 40 8.07 -15.91 -4.57
N GLY A 41 8.44 -14.80 -5.20
CA GLY A 41 7.65 -14.21 -6.29
C GLY A 41 6.40 -13.46 -5.84
N TYR A 42 6.22 -13.23 -4.54
CA TYR A 42 5.12 -12.40 -4.02
C TYR A 42 5.37 -10.90 -4.34
N PRO A 43 4.36 -10.11 -4.69
CA PRO A 43 3.03 -10.51 -5.17
C PRO A 43 3.15 -11.11 -6.58
N ASN A 44 2.37 -12.18 -6.87
CA ASN A 44 2.36 -12.85 -8.17
C ASN A 44 1.13 -12.46 -9.02
N ALA A 45 1.08 -12.97 -10.25
CA ALA A 45 0.01 -12.66 -11.19
C ALA A 45 -1.38 -13.08 -10.69
N ASP A 46 -1.50 -14.18 -9.94
CA ASP A 46 -2.80 -14.65 -9.45
C ASP A 46 -3.36 -13.72 -8.38
N ILE A 47 -2.49 -13.18 -7.51
CA ILE A 47 -2.86 -12.18 -6.51
C ILE A 47 -3.35 -10.91 -7.21
N VAL A 48 -2.63 -10.43 -8.24
CA VAL A 48 -3.01 -9.22 -8.98
C VAL A 48 -4.35 -9.43 -9.69
N ARG A 49 -4.55 -10.56 -10.36
CA ARG A 49 -5.83 -10.88 -11.01
C ARG A 49 -6.98 -10.92 -10.02
N ALA A 50 -6.76 -11.50 -8.84
CA ALA A 50 -7.78 -11.52 -7.78
C ALA A 50 -8.10 -10.11 -7.28
N ASP A 51 -7.09 -9.28 -7.05
CA ASP A 51 -7.28 -7.88 -6.63
C ASP A 51 -8.04 -7.07 -7.70
N ILE A 52 -7.70 -7.24 -8.99
CA ILE A 52 -8.42 -6.60 -10.10
C ILE A 52 -9.89 -7.07 -10.15
N ALA A 53 -10.12 -8.37 -10.08
CA ALA A 53 -11.47 -8.94 -10.13
C ALA A 53 -12.37 -8.47 -8.98
N GLN A 54 -11.76 -8.18 -7.82
CA GLN A 54 -12.46 -7.67 -6.63
C GLN A 54 -12.56 -6.13 -6.61
N GLY A 55 -11.99 -5.41 -7.59
CA GLY A 55 -11.96 -3.96 -7.62
C GLY A 55 -11.02 -3.32 -6.60
N ASN A 56 -10.05 -4.08 -6.10
CA ASN A 56 -9.13 -3.65 -5.03
C ASN A 56 -7.77 -3.19 -5.57
N CYS A 57 -7.49 -3.35 -6.87
CA CYS A 57 -6.21 -2.96 -7.48
C CYS A 57 -6.33 -1.61 -8.16
N TYR A 58 -5.33 -0.75 -7.96
CA TYR A 58 -5.28 0.61 -8.50
C TYR A 58 -3.93 0.88 -9.14
N VAL A 59 -3.93 1.74 -10.16
CA VAL A 59 -2.73 2.20 -10.85
C VAL A 59 -2.62 3.72 -10.81
N CYS A 60 -1.37 4.21 -10.77
CA CYS A 60 -1.03 5.62 -10.80
C CYS A 60 -0.39 5.95 -12.14
N THR A 61 -0.87 7.00 -12.80
CA THR A 61 -0.32 7.53 -14.05
C THR A 61 -0.02 9.02 -13.91
N PRO A 62 1.07 9.53 -14.50
CA PRO A 62 1.25 10.97 -14.65
C PRO A 62 0.16 11.55 -15.54
N ALA A 63 -0.29 12.79 -15.24
CA ALA A 63 -1.34 13.44 -16.02
C ALA A 63 -0.95 13.75 -17.48
N ASP A 64 0.37 13.82 -17.76
CA ASP A 64 0.93 14.16 -19.06
C ASP A 64 1.25 12.95 -19.95
N ARG A 65 1.13 11.72 -19.42
CA ARG A 65 1.43 10.48 -20.18
C ARG A 65 0.68 9.27 -19.62
N PRO A 66 0.31 8.29 -20.48
CA PRO A 66 -0.50 7.13 -20.04
C PRO A 66 0.31 6.02 -19.35
N THR A 67 1.63 6.24 -19.11
CA THR A 67 2.50 5.21 -18.51
C THR A 67 2.14 4.98 -17.05
N ILE A 68 1.91 3.73 -16.67
CA ILE A 68 1.71 3.35 -15.26
C ILE A 68 3.06 3.45 -14.52
N VAL A 69 3.11 4.25 -13.48
CA VAL A 69 4.31 4.54 -12.68
C VAL A 69 4.21 4.07 -11.24
N GLY A 70 3.02 3.64 -10.84
CA GLY A 70 2.76 3.10 -9.50
C GLY A 70 1.54 2.22 -9.47
N THR A 71 1.48 1.36 -8.46
CA THR A 71 0.34 0.48 -8.17
C THR A 71 0.19 0.26 -6.68
N PHE A 72 -1.02 -0.03 -6.24
CA PHE A 72 -1.32 -0.46 -4.87
C PHE A 72 -2.63 -1.24 -4.84
N ALA A 73 -2.80 -2.02 -3.77
CA ALA A 73 -4.11 -2.58 -3.43
C ALA A 73 -4.72 -1.78 -2.28
N PHE A 74 -6.03 -1.53 -2.38
CA PHE A 74 -6.82 -0.89 -1.34
C PHE A 74 -8.06 -1.71 -1.07
N ILE A 75 -8.21 -2.21 0.16
CA ILE A 75 -9.23 -3.15 0.56
C ILE A 75 -10.04 -2.55 1.70
N LEU A 76 -11.34 -2.33 1.47
CA LEU A 76 -12.28 -1.95 2.50
C LEU A 76 -12.79 -3.21 3.21
N GLY A 77 -12.73 -3.23 4.52
CA GLY A 77 -13.16 -4.36 5.34
C GLY A 77 -12.04 -4.96 6.18
N GLU A 78 -12.36 -6.09 6.79
CA GLU A 78 -11.45 -6.74 7.72
C GLU A 78 -10.28 -7.44 7.02
N GLU A 79 -9.07 -7.14 7.47
CA GLU A 79 -7.85 -7.86 7.07
C GLU A 79 -7.56 -8.96 8.10
N PRO A 80 -7.62 -10.25 7.73
CA PRO A 80 -7.46 -11.34 8.70
C PRO A 80 -6.15 -11.31 9.48
N THR A 81 -5.05 -10.85 8.87
CA THR A 81 -3.74 -10.76 9.54
C THR A 81 -3.67 -9.61 10.55
N TYR A 82 -4.66 -8.73 10.58
CA TYR A 82 -4.74 -7.60 11.52
C TYR A 82 -5.56 -7.91 12.79
N ARG A 83 -6.11 -9.13 12.90
CA ARG A 83 -6.86 -9.56 14.10
C ARG A 83 -5.96 -9.69 15.31
N LEU A 84 -4.74 -10.19 15.11
CA LEU A 84 -3.73 -10.28 16.16
C LEU A 84 -2.72 -9.16 15.98
N ILE A 85 -2.61 -8.31 16.99
CA ILE A 85 -1.57 -7.29 17.11
C ILE A 85 -0.90 -7.42 18.46
N GLU A 86 0.42 -7.38 18.50
CA GLU A 86 1.24 -7.47 19.69
C GLU A 86 2.06 -6.20 19.88
N GLN A 87 2.59 -6.00 21.06
CA GLN A 87 3.42 -4.85 21.44
C GLN A 87 2.71 -3.50 21.26
N GLY A 88 1.38 -3.52 21.33
CA GLY A 88 0.54 -2.35 21.18
C GLY A 88 -0.90 -2.70 20.80
N HIS A 89 -1.60 -1.78 20.17
CA HIS A 89 -3.01 -1.94 19.78
C HIS A 89 -3.36 -0.99 18.65
N TRP A 90 -4.43 -1.31 17.91
CA TRP A 90 -5.07 -0.37 16.99
C TRP A 90 -5.75 0.76 17.78
N HIS A 91 -5.64 2.01 17.31
CA HIS A 91 -6.19 3.16 18.04
C HIS A 91 -7.71 3.27 17.95
N ALA A 92 -8.35 2.61 16.97
CA ALA A 92 -9.80 2.55 16.86
C ALA A 92 -10.29 1.14 16.51
N ASP A 93 -11.49 0.81 16.99
CA ASP A 93 -12.24 -0.40 16.65
C ASP A 93 -13.46 -0.02 15.83
N ARG A 94 -13.26 0.17 14.53
CA ARG A 94 -14.28 0.56 13.56
C ARG A 94 -13.87 0.13 12.14
N PRO A 95 -14.80 0.13 11.17
CA PRO A 95 -14.47 -0.21 9.78
C PRO A 95 -13.29 0.62 9.24
N TYR A 96 -12.41 -0.03 8.50
CA TYR A 96 -11.18 0.57 7.98
C TYR A 96 -10.88 0.14 6.55
N GLY A 97 -10.00 0.86 5.91
CA GLY A 97 -9.37 0.46 4.65
C GLY A 97 -7.91 0.09 4.86
N THR A 98 -7.48 -0.98 4.22
CA THR A 98 -6.09 -1.45 4.26
C THR A 98 -5.38 -1.15 2.96
N ILE A 99 -4.18 -0.57 3.05
CA ILE A 99 -3.31 -0.30 1.90
C ILE A 99 -2.24 -1.40 1.84
N HIS A 100 -2.21 -2.13 0.74
CA HIS A 100 -1.29 -3.25 0.51
C HIS A 100 -0.54 -3.12 -0.81
N ARG A 101 0.57 -3.83 -0.93
CA ARG A 101 1.28 -4.10 -2.19
C ARG A 101 1.59 -2.85 -3.01
N MET A 102 1.99 -1.76 -2.32
CA MET A 102 2.39 -0.53 -3.00
C MET A 102 3.74 -0.71 -3.68
N ALA A 103 3.81 -0.35 -4.95
CA ALA A 103 5.04 -0.32 -5.74
C ALA A 103 5.09 0.90 -6.65
N SER A 104 6.29 1.30 -7.04
CA SER A 104 6.53 2.41 -7.96
C SER A 104 7.66 2.07 -8.94
N ASP A 105 7.80 2.88 -9.99
CA ASP A 105 8.88 2.77 -10.98
C ASP A 105 10.27 3.17 -10.42
N GLY A 106 10.32 3.67 -9.18
CA GLY A 106 11.55 4.12 -8.52
C GLY A 106 12.03 5.51 -8.94
N HIS A 107 11.37 6.15 -9.91
CA HIS A 107 11.77 7.44 -10.49
C HIS A 107 10.72 8.54 -10.27
N THR A 108 9.45 8.19 -10.33
CA THR A 108 8.36 9.14 -10.16
C THR A 108 8.13 9.44 -8.67
N HIS A 109 8.23 10.71 -8.32
CA HIS A 109 8.02 11.15 -6.94
C HIS A 109 6.54 11.33 -6.62
N GLY A 110 6.20 11.16 -5.34
CA GLY A 110 4.86 11.46 -4.82
C GLY A 110 3.86 10.31 -4.87
N ILE A 111 4.23 9.12 -5.38
CA ILE A 111 3.33 7.96 -5.49
C ILE A 111 2.71 7.61 -4.13
N ALA A 112 3.51 7.44 -3.08
CA ALA A 112 3.00 7.09 -1.75
C ALA A 112 2.03 8.17 -1.22
N ARG A 113 2.36 9.46 -1.40
CA ARG A 113 1.49 10.57 -0.98
C ARG A 113 0.15 10.53 -1.73
N ALA A 114 0.19 10.38 -3.05
CA ALA A 114 -1.03 10.31 -3.86
C ALA A 114 -1.89 9.10 -3.49
N THR A 115 -1.26 7.93 -3.24
CA THR A 115 -1.96 6.74 -2.75
C THR A 115 -2.66 7.00 -1.42
N PHE A 116 -1.96 7.58 -0.44
CA PHE A 116 -2.54 7.86 0.88
C PHE A 116 -3.67 8.89 0.78
N ASP A 117 -3.51 9.96 -0.02
CA ASP A 117 -4.56 10.96 -0.24
C ASP A 117 -5.80 10.33 -0.89
N TYR A 118 -5.62 9.45 -1.89
CA TYR A 118 -6.71 8.72 -2.54
C TYR A 118 -7.46 7.82 -1.56
N CYS A 119 -6.75 6.99 -0.79
CA CYS A 119 -7.35 6.07 0.17
C CYS A 119 -8.06 6.82 1.32
N ALA A 120 -7.48 7.92 1.80
CA ALA A 120 -8.05 8.76 2.84
C ALA A 120 -9.31 9.54 2.39
N ALA A 121 -9.54 9.65 1.08
CA ALA A 121 -10.79 10.19 0.55
C ALA A 121 -11.92 9.14 0.52
N GLN A 122 -11.60 7.84 0.65
CA GLN A 122 -12.57 6.74 0.60
C GLN A 122 -13.06 6.32 1.99
N THR A 123 -12.26 6.51 3.04
CA THR A 123 -12.59 6.12 4.42
C THR A 123 -11.91 7.04 5.43
N ASP A 124 -12.52 7.17 6.60
CA ASP A 124 -11.99 7.98 7.71
C ASP A 124 -10.96 7.22 8.56
N TYR A 125 -10.76 5.92 8.31
CA TYR A 125 -9.83 5.10 9.06
C TYR A 125 -9.04 4.17 8.14
N LEU A 126 -7.72 4.32 8.17
CA LEU A 126 -6.78 3.55 7.36
C LEU A 126 -5.84 2.73 8.25
N ARG A 127 -5.50 1.55 7.81
CA ARG A 127 -4.46 0.70 8.38
C ARG A 127 -3.44 0.31 7.30
N ILE A 128 -2.18 0.21 7.70
CA ILE A 128 -1.07 -0.19 6.82
C ILE A 128 -0.01 -0.92 7.64
N ASP A 129 0.71 -1.85 7.01
CA ASP A 129 1.88 -2.49 7.60
C ASP A 129 3.07 -2.45 6.64
N THR A 130 4.26 -2.58 7.19
CA THR A 130 5.48 -2.74 6.40
C THR A 130 6.58 -3.45 7.19
N HIS A 131 7.55 -4.02 6.49
CA HIS A 131 8.72 -4.63 7.11
C HIS A 131 9.58 -3.57 7.82
N ALA A 132 10.19 -3.95 8.94
CA ALA A 132 11.05 -3.04 9.73
C ALA A 132 12.23 -2.46 8.93
N ASP A 133 12.72 -3.22 7.94
CA ASP A 133 13.83 -2.80 7.07
C ASP A 133 13.38 -1.94 5.88
N ASN A 134 12.08 -1.77 5.65
CA ASN A 134 11.56 -0.92 4.58
C ASN A 134 11.60 0.55 4.98
N ARG A 135 12.80 1.09 5.11
CA ARG A 135 13.02 2.48 5.55
C ARG A 135 12.33 3.54 4.67
N PRO A 136 12.30 3.41 3.32
CA PRO A 136 11.57 4.36 2.49
C PRO A 136 10.08 4.40 2.81
N MET A 137 9.44 3.23 2.97
CA MET A 137 8.02 3.14 3.31
C MET A 137 7.74 3.65 4.72
N LEU A 138 8.57 3.30 5.70
CA LEU A 138 8.45 3.82 7.08
C LEU A 138 8.50 5.35 7.10
N ARG A 139 9.41 5.97 6.35
CA ARG A 139 9.48 7.44 6.23
C ARG A 139 8.22 8.02 5.58
N ALA A 140 7.69 7.38 4.54
CA ALA A 140 6.48 7.85 3.85
C ALA A 140 5.26 7.79 4.78
N ILE A 141 5.06 6.66 5.47
CA ILE A 141 3.99 6.41 6.45
C ILE A 141 4.03 7.47 7.57
N THR A 142 5.19 7.61 8.21
CA THR A 142 5.36 8.54 9.34
C THR A 142 5.19 10.01 8.91
N ARG A 143 5.76 10.38 7.76
CA ARG A 143 5.63 11.76 7.23
C ARG A 143 4.20 12.11 6.86
N TYR A 144 3.40 11.14 6.45
CA TYR A 144 2.00 11.37 6.12
C TYR A 144 1.13 11.56 7.37
N GLY A 145 1.55 11.03 8.51
CA GLY A 145 0.87 11.18 9.79
C GLY A 145 0.24 9.91 10.34
N PHE A 146 0.54 8.74 9.79
CA PHE A 146 0.16 7.47 10.41
C PHE A 146 0.86 7.29 11.76
N CYS A 147 0.14 6.73 12.73
CA CYS A 147 0.63 6.44 14.07
C CYS A 147 1.04 4.96 14.20
N PRO A 148 2.15 4.67 14.88
CA PRO A 148 2.56 3.28 15.14
C PRO A 148 1.59 2.61 16.12
N CYS A 149 1.21 1.36 15.82
CA CYS A 149 0.24 0.59 16.61
C CYS A 149 0.87 -0.62 17.31
N GLY A 150 1.84 -1.27 16.70
CA GLY A 150 2.45 -2.51 17.21
C GLY A 150 2.97 -3.39 16.08
N VAL A 151 2.92 -4.69 16.30
CA VAL A 151 3.43 -5.71 15.38
C VAL A 151 2.31 -6.68 15.01
N ILE A 152 2.12 -6.91 13.71
CA ILE A 152 1.26 -7.95 13.15
C ILE A 152 2.12 -9.03 12.48
N TYR A 153 1.50 -10.16 12.17
CA TYR A 153 2.18 -11.26 11.51
C TYR A 153 1.45 -11.61 10.21
N VAL A 154 2.18 -11.57 9.10
CA VAL A 154 1.61 -11.96 7.80
C VAL A 154 1.52 -13.49 7.67
N ARG A 155 0.97 -13.99 6.56
CA ARG A 155 0.60 -15.40 6.41
C ARG A 155 1.75 -16.40 6.63
N ASP A 156 2.98 -16.02 6.33
CA ASP A 156 4.18 -16.84 6.57
C ASP A 156 4.73 -16.74 8.00
N GLY A 157 4.04 -16.01 8.88
CA GLY A 157 4.44 -15.76 10.27
C GLY A 157 5.49 -14.68 10.44
N SER A 158 5.93 -14.02 9.38
CA SER A 158 6.93 -12.95 9.51
C SER A 158 6.29 -11.66 10.06
N PRO A 159 7.03 -10.95 10.95
CA PRO A 159 6.51 -9.75 11.60
C PRO A 159 6.49 -8.55 10.66
N ARG A 160 5.52 -7.66 10.88
CA ARG A 160 5.41 -6.35 10.24
C ARG A 160 5.09 -5.29 11.29
N LEU A 161 5.65 -4.10 11.09
CA LEU A 161 5.26 -2.92 11.87
C LEU A 161 3.92 -2.41 11.35
N ALA A 162 2.97 -2.26 12.24
CA ALA A 162 1.60 -1.85 11.96
C ALA A 162 1.37 -0.37 12.31
N PHE A 163 0.63 0.32 11.47
CA PHE A 163 0.30 1.73 11.61
C PHE A 163 -1.16 1.97 11.26
N ASP A 164 -1.75 2.97 11.86
CA ASP A 164 -3.08 3.45 11.48
C ASP A 164 -3.15 4.98 11.33
N LEU A 165 -4.20 5.44 10.69
CA LEU A 165 -4.52 6.84 10.53
C LEU A 165 -6.02 7.04 10.70
N GLU A 166 -6.39 7.75 11.78
CA GLU A 166 -7.73 8.28 11.92
C GLU A 166 -7.82 9.69 11.35
N ARG A 167 -8.84 9.92 10.54
CA ARG A 167 -9.24 11.29 10.18
C ARG A 167 -10.56 11.59 10.87
N PRO A 168 -10.69 12.80 11.49
CA PRO A 168 -12.01 13.26 11.94
C PRO A 168 -12.95 13.22 10.74
N SER A 169 -14.14 12.64 10.91
CA SER A 169 -15.21 12.74 9.92
C SER A 169 -15.39 14.24 9.62
N ALA A 170 -14.87 14.69 8.47
CA ALA A 170 -15.33 15.96 7.94
C ALA A 170 -16.85 15.78 7.78
N GLY A 171 -17.62 16.44 8.64
CA GLY A 171 -19.05 16.26 8.70
C GLY A 171 -19.62 16.19 7.30
N ARG A 172 -20.08 15.00 6.89
CA ARG A 172 -20.89 14.87 5.69
C ARG A 172 -22.21 15.58 6.04
N PRO A 173 -22.62 16.57 5.21
CA PRO A 173 -23.88 17.28 5.41
C PRO A 173 -25.07 16.31 5.32
#